data_47ce4da77f90fbeaf992a37c277ca6ba
#
_entry.id   47ce4da77f90fbeaf992a37c277ca6ba
#
_cell.length_a   1.000
_cell.length_b   1.000
_cell.length_c   1.000
_cell.angle_alpha   90.00
_cell.angle_beta   90.00
_cell.angle_gamma   90.00
#
_symmetry.space_group_name_H-M   'P 1'
#
loop_
_entity.id
_entity.type
_entity.pdbx_description
1 polymer ?
#
loop_
_entity_poly.entity_id
_entity_poly.type
_entity_poly.pdbx_seq_one_letter_code
_entity_poly.pdbx_strand_id
1 'polypeptide(L)'
;GCFIAAVVLIGIGWWFIRSYIVLDGDLLGLATREKMAIQYAIESVNPLTMQTYQSMGYTVFEMFRERYTLSGLFHSFVGAFGSMSIYGSIWLYRAYKVFFAAGIVGALLYLIRYKMRRKISGREWFFHINMLYCIFMPVFLTIYYAYTTDYQNQGRYLLPALLPLMYYMIKGIQKLSEISFRGR
;
A
#
# COMPACT_ATOMS: atom_id res chain seq x y z
N GLY A 1 -25.49 -6.33 -3.16
CA GLY A 1 -24.66 -5.10 -3.27
C GLY A 1 -25.24 -3.93 -2.49
N CYS A 2 -26.46 -3.48 -2.79
CA CYS A 2 -27.07 -2.26 -2.21
C CYS A 2 -27.26 -2.35 -0.69
N PHE A 3 -27.64 -3.50 -0.16
CA PHE A 3 -27.79 -3.69 1.29
C PHE A 3 -26.48 -3.49 2.06
N ILE A 4 -25.39 -4.08 1.58
CA ILE A 4 -24.06 -3.93 2.20
C ILE A 4 -23.61 -2.46 2.12
N ALA A 5 -23.79 -1.81 0.98
CA ALA A 5 -23.47 -0.39 0.81
C ALA A 5 -24.28 0.50 1.79
N ALA A 6 -25.56 0.23 1.96
CA ALA A 6 -26.42 0.94 2.91
C ALA A 6 -25.93 0.75 4.37
N VAL A 7 -25.62 -0.49 4.77
CA VAL A 7 -25.09 -0.78 6.12
C VAL A 7 -23.75 -0.05 6.37
N VAL A 8 -22.85 -0.05 5.38
CA VAL A 8 -21.58 0.67 5.47
C VAL A 8 -21.81 2.19 5.56
N LEU A 9 -22.68 2.76 4.74
CA LEU A 9 -23.00 4.18 4.78
C LEU A 9 -23.64 4.60 6.10
N ILE A 10 -24.53 3.79 6.66
CA ILE A 10 -25.13 4.05 7.99
C ILE A 10 -24.06 3.94 9.08
N GLY A 11 -23.21 2.91 9.01
CA GLY A 11 -22.16 2.67 10.01
C GLY A 11 -21.06 3.72 10.02
N ILE A 12 -20.69 4.28 8.87
CA ILE A 12 -19.61 5.26 8.74
C ILE A 12 -20.15 6.70 8.61
N GLY A 13 -21.35 6.86 8.06
CA GLY A 13 -21.94 8.16 7.75
C GLY A 13 -22.03 9.10 8.95
N TRP A 14 -22.37 8.56 10.13
CA TRP A 14 -22.41 9.34 11.37
C TRP A 14 -21.07 10.01 11.69
N TRP A 15 -19.96 9.36 11.39
CA TRP A 15 -18.60 9.91 11.62
C TRP A 15 -18.35 11.14 10.74
N PHE A 16 -18.76 11.08 9.46
CA PHE A 16 -18.66 12.22 8.55
C PHE A 16 -19.55 13.38 8.98
N ILE A 17 -20.78 13.08 9.41
CA ILE A 17 -21.72 14.09 9.92
C ILE A 17 -21.14 14.75 11.18
N ARG A 18 -20.64 13.96 12.11
CA ARG A 18 -19.96 14.46 13.32
C ARG A 18 -18.76 15.34 12.95
N SER A 19 -17.89 14.89 12.05
CA SER A 19 -16.73 15.65 11.61
C SER A 19 -17.14 16.97 11.00
N TYR A 20 -18.13 16.99 10.13
CA TYR A 20 -18.66 18.19 9.52
C TYR A 20 -19.16 19.20 10.56
N ILE A 21 -19.88 18.76 11.57
CA ILE A 21 -20.43 19.64 12.63
C ILE A 21 -19.33 20.14 13.57
N VAL A 22 -18.42 19.25 14.00
CA VAL A 22 -17.39 19.57 15.03
C VAL A 22 -16.21 20.35 14.45
N LEU A 23 -15.90 20.14 13.15
CA LEU A 23 -14.75 20.70 12.47
C LEU A 23 -15.13 21.80 11.45
N ASP A 24 -16.23 22.50 11.68
CA ASP A 24 -16.69 23.65 10.89
C ASP A 24 -16.72 23.39 9.37
N GLY A 25 -17.28 22.24 8.96
CA GLY A 25 -17.42 21.85 7.56
C GLY A 25 -16.30 20.97 7.02
N ASP A 26 -15.25 20.69 7.79
CA ASP A 26 -14.15 19.79 7.39
C ASP A 26 -14.55 18.32 7.54
N LEU A 27 -15.17 17.77 6.51
CA LEU A 27 -15.75 16.43 6.48
C LEU A 27 -14.73 15.31 6.79
N LEU A 28 -13.49 15.49 6.36
CA LEU A 28 -12.41 14.51 6.52
C LEU A 28 -11.42 14.88 7.63
N GLY A 29 -11.54 16.08 8.19
CA GLY A 29 -10.62 16.59 9.21
C GLY A 29 -9.23 16.94 8.66
N LEU A 30 -9.06 17.05 7.34
CA LEU A 30 -7.75 17.29 6.72
C LEU A 30 -7.26 18.72 6.92
N ALA A 31 -8.12 19.70 6.70
CA ALA A 31 -7.78 21.10 6.91
C ALA A 31 -7.55 21.41 8.39
N THR A 32 -8.38 20.85 9.27
CA THR A 32 -8.22 20.95 10.72
C THR A 32 -6.92 20.31 11.18
N ARG A 33 -6.58 19.13 10.68
CA ARG A 33 -5.31 18.45 10.98
C ARG A 33 -4.12 19.31 10.57
N GLU A 34 -4.13 19.89 9.38
CA GLU A 34 -3.05 20.75 8.87
C GLU A 34 -2.88 21.98 9.74
N LYS A 35 -3.98 22.66 10.08
CA LYS A 35 -3.99 23.82 10.99
C LYS A 35 -3.41 23.47 12.36
N MET A 36 -3.82 22.34 12.95
CA MET A 36 -3.30 21.89 14.25
C MET A 36 -1.83 21.46 14.15
N ALA A 37 -1.43 20.81 13.06
CA ALA A 37 -0.04 20.44 12.83
C ALA A 37 0.89 21.65 12.74
N ILE A 38 0.43 22.76 12.17
CA ILE A 38 1.19 24.02 12.13
C ILE A 38 1.20 24.70 13.51
N GLN A 39 0.05 24.75 14.17
CA GLN A 39 -0.12 25.48 15.43
C GLN A 39 0.65 24.86 16.60
N TYR A 40 0.70 23.52 16.67
CA TYR A 40 1.29 22.76 17.79
C TYR A 40 2.57 22.02 17.42
N ALA A 41 3.14 22.26 16.24
CA ALA A 41 4.38 21.61 15.83
C ALA A 41 5.55 22.10 16.69
N ILE A 42 6.35 21.15 17.15
CA ILE A 42 7.70 21.46 17.62
C ILE A 42 8.58 21.79 16.42
N GLU A 43 9.61 22.61 16.65
CA GLU A 43 10.46 23.19 15.62
C GLU A 43 11.05 22.14 14.64
N SER A 44 11.38 20.94 15.17
CA SER A 44 11.95 19.84 14.39
C SER A 44 10.99 19.11 13.43
N VAL A 45 9.67 19.30 13.59
CA VAL A 45 8.62 18.63 12.78
C VAL A 45 7.55 19.61 12.29
N ASN A 46 7.89 20.90 12.20
CA ASN A 46 6.97 21.91 11.69
C ASN A 46 6.78 21.76 10.18
N PRO A 47 5.54 21.52 9.68
CA PRO A 47 5.27 21.34 8.25
C PRO A 47 5.71 22.52 7.37
N LEU A 48 5.81 23.73 7.94
CA LEU A 48 6.23 24.93 7.19
C LEU A 48 7.75 25.03 7.00
N THR A 49 8.54 24.44 7.88
CA THR A 49 10.02 24.52 7.86
C THR A 49 10.68 23.20 7.48
N MET A 50 9.93 22.11 7.50
CA MET A 50 10.43 20.77 7.20
C MET A 50 10.78 20.63 5.71
N GLN A 51 12.01 20.24 5.44
CA GLN A 51 12.46 19.96 4.08
C GLN A 51 11.91 18.63 3.60
N THR A 52 11.09 18.67 2.56
CA THR A 52 10.59 17.50 1.86
C THR A 52 11.42 17.22 0.60
N TYR A 53 11.38 16.01 0.05
CA TYR A 53 12.04 15.71 -1.23
C TYR A 53 11.54 16.62 -2.35
N GLN A 54 10.24 16.92 -2.36
CA GLN A 54 9.64 17.85 -3.31
C GLN A 54 10.19 19.26 -3.15
N SER A 55 10.29 19.79 -1.91
CA SER A 55 10.78 21.15 -1.67
C SER A 55 12.27 21.31 -1.95
N MET A 56 13.04 20.23 -1.84
CA MET A 56 14.46 20.16 -2.21
C MET A 56 14.70 20.02 -3.73
N GLY A 57 13.64 19.91 -4.54
CA GLY A 57 13.74 19.77 -5.98
C GLY A 57 14.11 18.38 -6.49
N TYR A 58 14.13 17.37 -5.62
CA TYR A 58 14.35 15.98 -6.05
C TYR A 58 13.17 15.43 -6.82
N THR A 59 13.46 14.54 -7.76
CA THR A 59 12.43 13.72 -8.40
C THR A 59 12.09 12.52 -7.52
N VAL A 60 10.92 11.92 -7.73
CA VAL A 60 10.52 10.68 -7.04
C VAL A 60 11.54 9.56 -7.29
N PHE A 61 12.11 9.50 -8.50
CA PHE A 61 13.12 8.48 -8.84
C PHE A 61 14.43 8.68 -8.07
N GLU A 62 14.88 9.91 -7.90
CA GLU A 62 16.07 10.24 -7.08
C GLU A 62 15.85 9.88 -5.63
N MET A 63 14.66 10.18 -5.06
CA MET A 63 14.29 9.74 -3.72
C MET A 63 14.42 8.21 -3.56
N PHE A 64 13.93 7.43 -4.54
CA PHE A 64 14.06 5.98 -4.50
C PHE A 64 15.51 5.50 -4.52
N ARG A 65 16.34 6.14 -5.30
CA ARG A 65 17.75 5.77 -5.48
C ARG A 65 18.59 6.14 -4.26
N GLU A 66 18.47 7.35 -3.75
CA GLU A 66 19.32 7.86 -2.67
C GLU A 66 19.04 7.21 -1.32
N ARG A 67 17.78 6.97 -1.01
CA ARG A 67 17.36 6.43 0.30
C ARG A 67 17.16 4.93 0.32
N TYR A 68 17.46 4.23 -0.79
CA TYR A 68 17.17 2.79 -0.87
C TYR A 68 15.73 2.47 -0.46
N THR A 69 14.79 3.33 -0.86
CA THR A 69 13.40 3.33 -0.39
C THR A 69 12.73 1.97 -0.55
N LEU A 70 12.92 1.30 -1.70
CA LEU A 70 12.34 -0.03 -1.93
C LEU A 70 12.90 -1.08 -0.97
N SER A 71 14.20 -1.03 -0.67
CA SER A 71 14.80 -1.96 0.29
C SER A 71 14.29 -1.74 1.70
N GLY A 72 14.19 -0.48 2.13
CA GLY A 72 13.66 -0.13 3.45
C GLY A 72 12.19 -0.48 3.60
N LEU A 73 11.34 -0.17 2.60
CA LEU A 73 9.94 -0.59 2.57
C LEU A 73 9.80 -2.11 2.65
N PHE A 74 10.61 -2.86 1.89
CA PHE A 74 10.59 -4.31 1.92
C PHE A 74 11.02 -4.87 3.28
N HIS A 75 12.14 -4.39 3.85
CA HIS A 75 12.62 -4.84 5.14
C HIS A 75 11.60 -4.56 6.25
N SER A 76 11.01 -3.38 6.25
CA SER A 76 10.02 -3.00 7.24
C SER A 76 8.66 -3.67 7.03
N PHE A 77 8.32 -4.06 5.80
CA PHE A 77 7.15 -4.86 5.49
C PHE A 77 7.27 -6.31 5.98
N VAL A 78 8.43 -6.92 5.83
CA VAL A 78 8.70 -8.29 6.28
C VAL A 78 8.87 -8.36 7.79
N GLY A 79 9.59 -7.42 8.38
CA GLY A 79 9.81 -7.38 9.82
C GLY A 79 10.96 -6.45 10.21
N ALA A 80 10.61 -5.22 10.56
CA ALA A 80 11.47 -4.31 11.31
C ALA A 80 10.73 -3.91 12.58
N PHE A 81 11.37 -4.07 13.72
CA PHE A 81 10.78 -3.88 15.03
C PHE A 81 11.35 -2.64 15.74
N GLY A 82 10.66 -2.21 16.79
CA GLY A 82 10.97 -0.97 17.48
C GLY A 82 10.73 0.25 16.57
N SER A 83 11.57 1.27 16.69
CA SER A 83 11.59 2.42 15.79
C SER A 83 12.37 2.14 14.49
N MET A 84 12.17 0.97 13.88
CA MET A 84 12.89 0.44 12.70
C MET A 84 14.40 0.22 12.94
N SER A 85 14.79 -0.02 14.19
CA SER A 85 16.19 -0.24 14.60
C SER A 85 16.56 -1.70 14.70
N ILE A 86 15.58 -2.60 14.88
CA ILE A 86 15.80 -4.04 15.04
C ILE A 86 15.36 -4.76 13.77
N TYR A 87 16.31 -5.34 13.07
CA TYR A 87 16.08 -6.10 11.84
C TYR A 87 16.19 -7.60 12.09
N GLY A 88 15.44 -8.38 11.31
CA GLY A 88 15.55 -9.83 11.29
C GLY A 88 16.85 -10.32 10.63
N SER A 89 17.05 -11.65 10.65
CA SER A 89 18.21 -12.27 9.97
C SER A 89 18.17 -12.00 8.46
N ILE A 90 19.33 -11.81 7.84
CA ILE A 90 19.48 -11.65 6.38
C ILE A 90 18.85 -12.80 5.59
N TRP A 91 18.90 -14.02 6.15
CA TRP A 91 18.30 -15.21 5.54
C TRP A 91 16.78 -15.14 5.48
N LEU A 92 16.15 -14.54 6.51
CA LEU A 92 14.70 -14.28 6.51
C LEU A 92 14.31 -13.40 5.33
N TYR A 93 14.99 -12.27 5.15
CA TYR A 93 14.69 -11.35 4.03
C TYR A 93 14.96 -11.99 2.66
N ARG A 94 16.02 -12.81 2.54
CA ARG A 94 16.30 -13.56 1.30
C ARG A 94 15.18 -14.56 1.00
N ALA A 95 14.73 -15.33 1.98
CA ALA A 95 13.63 -16.28 1.83
C ALA A 95 12.35 -15.58 1.38
N TYR A 96 11.99 -14.46 2.02
CA TYR A 96 10.83 -13.67 1.60
C TYR A 96 10.99 -13.06 0.21
N LYS A 97 12.17 -12.59 -0.18
CA LYS A 97 12.42 -12.10 -1.55
C LYS A 97 12.14 -13.19 -2.58
N VAL A 98 12.64 -14.40 -2.36
CA VAL A 98 12.39 -15.55 -3.26
C VAL A 98 10.90 -15.89 -3.29
N PHE A 99 10.24 -15.94 -2.13
CA PHE A 99 8.81 -16.22 -2.02
C PHE A 99 7.96 -15.18 -2.77
N PHE A 100 8.22 -13.90 -2.56
CA PHE A 100 7.51 -12.83 -3.27
C PHE A 100 7.81 -12.84 -4.77
N ALA A 101 9.07 -13.05 -5.18
CA ALA A 101 9.43 -13.13 -6.60
C ALA A 101 8.71 -14.30 -7.29
N ALA A 102 8.73 -15.49 -6.69
CA ALA A 102 8.00 -16.65 -7.21
C ALA A 102 6.47 -16.40 -7.27
N GLY A 103 5.91 -15.79 -6.21
CA GLY A 103 4.50 -15.42 -6.17
C GLY A 103 4.10 -14.42 -7.26
N ILE A 104 4.91 -13.39 -7.49
CA ILE A 104 4.67 -12.36 -8.51
C ILE A 104 4.77 -12.98 -9.92
N VAL A 105 5.82 -13.74 -10.19
CA VAL A 105 5.98 -14.43 -11.49
C VAL A 105 4.80 -15.37 -11.74
N GLY A 106 4.42 -16.16 -10.75
CA GLY A 106 3.26 -17.03 -10.85
C GLY A 106 1.95 -16.26 -11.05
N ALA A 107 1.75 -15.14 -10.37
CA ALA A 107 0.58 -14.27 -10.53
C ALA A 107 0.49 -13.68 -11.95
N LEU A 108 1.59 -13.25 -12.52
CA LEU A 108 1.66 -12.78 -13.91
C LEU A 108 1.28 -13.89 -14.88
N LEU A 109 1.85 -15.08 -14.71
CA LEU A 109 1.49 -16.24 -15.53
C LEU A 109 0.01 -16.63 -15.39
N TYR A 110 -0.53 -16.56 -14.16
CA TYR A 110 -1.95 -16.80 -13.91
C TYR A 110 -2.82 -15.78 -14.67
N LEU A 111 -2.54 -14.48 -14.53
CA LEU A 111 -3.30 -13.42 -15.17
C LEU A 111 -3.25 -13.49 -16.69
N ILE A 112 -2.07 -13.74 -17.26
CA ILE A 112 -1.90 -13.89 -18.73
C ILE A 112 -2.73 -15.06 -19.24
N ARG A 113 -2.60 -16.25 -18.62
CA ARG A 113 -3.34 -17.43 -19.04
C ARG A 113 -4.84 -17.34 -18.78
N TYR A 114 -5.24 -16.67 -17.70
CA TYR A 114 -6.64 -16.44 -17.39
C TYR A 114 -7.31 -15.59 -18.47
N LYS A 115 -6.69 -14.50 -18.89
CA LYS A 115 -7.16 -13.62 -19.95
C LYS A 115 -7.25 -14.33 -21.31
N MET A 116 -6.30 -15.23 -21.61
CA MET A 116 -6.23 -15.91 -22.91
C MET A 116 -7.27 -17.04 -23.07
N ARG A 117 -7.74 -17.64 -21.97
CA ARG A 117 -8.55 -18.87 -22.02
C ARG A 117 -10.04 -18.67 -21.75
N ARG A 118 -10.48 -17.50 -21.32
CA ARG A 118 -11.84 -17.30 -20.84
C ARG A 118 -12.38 -15.88 -21.17
N LYS A 119 -13.64 -15.82 -21.58
CA LYS A 119 -14.36 -14.55 -21.56
C LYS A 119 -14.59 -14.17 -20.10
N ILE A 120 -14.00 -13.07 -19.65
CA ILE A 120 -14.11 -12.56 -18.28
C ILE A 120 -15.47 -11.92 -18.14
N SER A 121 -16.25 -12.32 -17.15
CA SER A 121 -17.55 -11.70 -16.86
C SER A 121 -17.36 -10.31 -16.26
N GLY A 122 -18.35 -9.43 -16.37
CA GLY A 122 -18.29 -8.10 -15.78
C GLY A 122 -18.07 -8.12 -14.25
N ARG A 123 -18.60 -9.14 -13.54
CA ARG A 123 -18.40 -9.33 -12.11
C ARG A 123 -16.93 -9.70 -11.78
N GLU A 124 -16.31 -10.56 -12.59
CA GLU A 124 -14.90 -10.93 -12.42
C GLU A 124 -13.98 -9.73 -12.72
N TRP A 125 -14.30 -8.94 -13.74
CA TRP A 125 -13.58 -7.68 -14.03
C TRP A 125 -13.65 -6.72 -12.85
N PHE A 126 -14.84 -6.48 -12.31
CA PHE A 126 -15.02 -5.63 -11.15
C PHE A 126 -14.22 -6.11 -9.94
N PHE A 127 -14.21 -7.43 -9.68
CA PHE A 127 -13.40 -8.03 -8.62
C PHE A 127 -11.91 -7.75 -8.80
N HIS A 128 -11.35 -8.04 -9.99
CA HIS A 128 -9.94 -7.84 -10.26
C HIS A 128 -9.52 -6.36 -10.22
N ILE A 129 -10.36 -5.45 -10.73
CA ILE A 129 -10.09 -4.01 -10.64
C ILE A 129 -10.01 -3.56 -9.19
N ASN A 130 -10.95 -3.97 -8.34
CA ASN A 130 -10.92 -3.64 -6.92
C ASN A 130 -9.69 -4.23 -6.20
N MET A 131 -9.32 -5.47 -6.49
CA MET A 131 -8.10 -6.08 -5.93
C MET A 131 -6.83 -5.32 -6.33
N LEU A 132 -6.71 -4.92 -7.60
CA LEU A 132 -5.60 -4.10 -8.07
C LEU A 132 -5.60 -2.72 -7.44
N TYR A 133 -6.77 -2.07 -7.34
CA TYR A 133 -6.91 -0.81 -6.64
C TYR A 133 -6.43 -0.89 -5.18
N CYS A 134 -6.81 -1.94 -4.44
CA CYS A 134 -6.37 -2.18 -3.08
C CYS A 134 -4.86 -2.49 -2.95
N ILE A 135 -4.18 -2.91 -4.03
CA ILE A 135 -2.72 -3.04 -4.07
C ILE A 135 -2.08 -1.69 -4.36
N PHE A 136 -2.51 -1.01 -5.43
CA PHE A 136 -1.82 0.19 -5.92
C PHE A 136 -2.07 1.42 -5.05
N MET A 137 -3.25 1.56 -4.46
CA MET A 137 -3.59 2.76 -3.68
C MET A 137 -2.73 2.95 -2.43
N PRO A 138 -2.50 1.94 -1.57
CA PRO A 138 -1.58 2.07 -0.44
C PRO A 138 -0.13 2.36 -0.87
N VAL A 139 0.33 1.74 -1.95
CA VAL A 139 1.66 1.99 -2.51
C VAL A 139 1.79 3.44 -2.98
N PHE A 140 0.82 3.90 -3.76
CA PHE A 140 0.79 5.28 -4.25
C PHE A 140 0.77 6.30 -3.10
N LEU A 141 -0.12 6.10 -2.11
CA LEU A 141 -0.23 7.00 -0.97
C LEU A 141 1.04 7.02 -0.13
N THR A 142 1.69 5.88 0.07
CA THR A 142 2.96 5.79 0.81
C THR A 142 4.07 6.56 0.10
N ILE A 143 4.19 6.41 -1.22
CA ILE A 143 5.18 7.13 -2.03
C ILE A 143 4.86 8.63 -2.06
N TYR A 144 3.61 8.98 -2.30
CA TYR A 144 3.15 10.37 -2.34
C TYR A 144 3.45 11.08 -1.01
N TYR A 145 3.09 10.48 0.11
CA TYR A 145 3.33 11.04 1.44
C TYR A 145 4.83 11.19 1.73
N ALA A 146 5.64 10.16 1.41
CA ALA A 146 7.08 10.19 1.60
C ALA A 146 7.77 11.28 0.77
N TYR A 147 7.22 11.62 -0.40
CA TYR A 147 7.76 12.63 -1.29
C TYR A 147 7.32 14.05 -0.91
N THR A 148 6.04 14.22 -0.54
CA THR A 148 5.44 15.56 -0.37
C THR A 148 5.39 16.06 1.07
N THR A 149 5.43 15.15 2.05
CA THR A 149 5.15 15.52 3.45
C THR A 149 6.28 15.12 4.39
N ASP A 150 6.51 13.84 4.57
CA ASP A 150 7.52 13.33 5.47
C ASP A 150 8.05 11.99 4.98
N TYR A 151 9.38 11.88 4.88
CA TYR A 151 10.00 10.65 4.42
C TYR A 151 9.89 9.56 5.49
N GLN A 152 8.89 8.70 5.31
CA GLN A 152 8.66 7.55 6.16
C GLN A 152 8.73 6.25 5.36
N ASN A 153 9.85 5.55 5.48
CA ASN A 153 10.10 4.29 4.78
C ASN A 153 9.56 3.09 5.56
N GLN A 154 8.26 3.07 5.84
CA GLN A 154 7.62 2.09 6.72
C GLN A 154 6.66 1.18 5.95
N GLY A 155 7.05 -0.10 5.81
CA GLY A 155 6.26 -1.12 5.10
C GLY A 155 4.90 -1.43 5.73
N ARG A 156 4.66 -1.05 6.99
CA ARG A 156 3.34 -1.19 7.64
C ARG A 156 2.22 -0.45 6.89
N TYR A 157 2.54 0.62 6.18
CA TYR A 157 1.57 1.35 5.36
C TYR A 157 1.11 0.56 4.14
N LEU A 158 1.85 -0.50 3.77
CA LEU A 158 1.50 -1.41 2.69
C LEU A 158 0.64 -2.60 3.15
N LEU A 159 0.40 -2.77 4.46
CA LEU A 159 -0.39 -3.89 4.99
C LEU A 159 -1.81 -3.99 4.40
N PRO A 160 -2.52 -2.89 4.07
CA PRO A 160 -3.82 -3.00 3.40
C PRO A 160 -3.74 -3.73 2.05
N ALA A 161 -2.59 -3.68 1.36
CA ALA A 161 -2.36 -4.40 0.11
C ALA A 161 -2.06 -5.90 0.31
N LEU A 162 -1.81 -6.35 1.54
CA LEU A 162 -1.37 -7.73 1.82
C LEU A 162 -2.39 -8.77 1.37
N LEU A 163 -3.67 -8.58 1.69
CA LEU A 163 -4.73 -9.53 1.37
C LEU A 163 -4.88 -9.75 -0.15
N PRO A 164 -5.07 -8.72 -0.99
CA PRO A 164 -5.14 -8.89 -2.42
C PRO A 164 -3.81 -9.38 -3.03
N LEU A 165 -2.66 -8.98 -2.48
CA LEU A 165 -1.36 -9.48 -2.91
C LEU A 165 -1.26 -10.99 -2.67
N MET A 166 -1.60 -11.47 -1.47
CA MET A 166 -1.59 -12.89 -1.14
C MET A 166 -2.56 -13.69 -2.00
N TYR A 167 -3.74 -13.16 -2.32
CA TYR A 167 -4.67 -13.80 -3.24
C TYR A 167 -4.00 -14.12 -4.60
N TYR A 168 -3.36 -13.13 -5.22
CA TYR A 168 -2.68 -13.33 -6.50
C TYR A 168 -1.45 -14.25 -6.38
N MET A 169 -0.69 -14.13 -5.29
CA MET A 169 0.47 -14.99 -5.06
C MET A 169 0.07 -16.46 -4.89
N ILE A 170 -0.98 -16.74 -4.13
CA ILE A 170 -1.49 -18.12 -3.96
C ILE A 170 -1.95 -18.70 -5.31
N LYS A 171 -2.72 -17.92 -6.08
CA LYS A 171 -3.14 -18.33 -7.43
C LYS A 171 -1.95 -18.53 -8.36
N GLY A 172 -0.93 -17.72 -8.23
CA GLY A 172 0.32 -17.85 -8.96
C GLY A 172 1.09 -19.12 -8.62
N ILE A 173 1.29 -19.39 -7.33
CA ILE A 173 1.99 -20.59 -6.85
C ILE A 173 1.24 -21.86 -7.25
N GLN A 174 -0.08 -21.87 -7.11
CA GLN A 174 -0.91 -22.97 -7.61
C GLN A 174 -0.69 -23.22 -9.10
N LYS A 175 -0.58 -22.15 -9.89
CA LYS A 175 -0.34 -22.27 -11.33
C LYS A 175 1.04 -22.78 -11.66
N LEU A 176 2.05 -22.38 -10.95
CA LEU A 176 3.42 -22.89 -11.10
C LEU A 176 3.48 -24.40 -10.76
N SER A 177 2.83 -24.82 -9.68
CA SER A 177 2.77 -26.25 -9.30
C SER A 177 2.10 -27.09 -10.37
N GLU A 178 0.95 -26.64 -10.93
CA GLU A 178 0.27 -27.35 -12.03
C GLU A 178 1.16 -27.56 -13.26
N ILE A 179 2.03 -26.58 -13.56
CA ILE A 179 2.96 -26.66 -14.70
C ILE A 179 4.06 -27.69 -14.40
N SER A 180 4.58 -27.68 -13.17
CA SER A 180 5.64 -28.60 -12.74
C SER A 180 5.17 -30.06 -12.71
N PHE A 181 3.93 -30.32 -12.28
CA PHE A 181 3.38 -31.67 -12.23
C PHE A 181 2.90 -32.19 -13.59
N ARG A 182 2.55 -31.33 -14.55
CA ARG A 182 2.16 -31.76 -15.90
C ARG A 182 3.34 -32.04 -16.83
N GLY A 183 4.53 -31.67 -16.44
CA GLY A 183 5.77 -31.94 -17.19
C GLY A 183 6.45 -33.25 -16.83
N ARG A 184 5.83 -34.03 -15.94
CA ARG A 184 6.22 -35.44 -15.63
C ARG A 184 5.17 -36.40 -16.17
#